data_fe26b5642c0b43692d03d8d1c63a7e9b
#
_entry.id   fe26b5642c0b43692d03d8d1c63a7e9b
#
_cell.length_a   1.000
_cell.length_b   1.000
_cell.length_c   1.000
_cell.angle_alpha   90.00
_cell.angle_beta   90.00
_cell.angle_gamma   90.00
#
_symmetry.space_group_name_H-M   'P 1'
#
loop_
_entity.id
_entity.type
_entity.pdbx_description
1 polymer ?
#
loop_
_entity_poly.entity_id
_entity_poly.type
_entity_poly.pdbx_seq_one_letter_code
_entity_poly.pdbx_strand_id
1 'polypeptide(L)'
;MAGSLKAVTYTSLGVALEAVTSGVDVNLLMIDQVEPAEETVKNGTYKLRRQVFLLARKEPNPLAQAFAEFALSKEGQAIVNGMFIPYPLQTKN
;
A
#
# COMPACT_ATOMS: atom_id res chain seq x y z
N MET A 1 5.32 6.12 18.68
CA MET A 1 4.91 7.37 17.98
C MET A 1 3.74 8.05 18.66
N ALA A 2 2.62 7.35 18.79
CA ALA A 2 1.42 7.97 19.36
C ALA A 2 1.63 8.45 20.80
N GLY A 3 2.60 7.92 21.50
CA GLY A 3 2.88 8.35 22.87
C GLY A 3 3.75 9.60 22.96
N SER A 4 4.17 10.18 21.85
CA SER A 4 5.05 11.35 21.85
C SER A 4 4.39 12.50 21.10
N LEU A 5 4.38 13.67 21.70
CA LEU A 5 3.77 14.85 21.07
C LEU A 5 4.64 15.51 20.02
N LYS A 6 5.92 15.10 19.93
CA LYS A 6 6.87 15.79 19.06
C LYS A 6 7.56 14.87 18.07
N ALA A 7 7.14 13.60 17.98
CA ALA A 7 7.80 12.66 17.11
C ALA A 7 7.16 12.64 15.73
N VAL A 8 7.96 12.36 14.72
CA VAL A 8 7.52 12.21 13.34
C VAL A 8 8.11 10.92 12.82
N THR A 9 7.31 10.15 12.09
CA THR A 9 7.80 8.93 11.47
C THR A 9 7.05 8.69 10.18
N TYR A 10 7.30 7.56 9.55
CA TYR A 10 6.56 7.16 8.35
C TYR A 10 6.13 5.70 8.48
N THR A 11 5.08 5.37 7.76
CA THR A 11 4.57 4.00 7.72
C THR A 11 3.76 3.86 6.45
N SER A 12 3.21 2.67 6.22
CA SER A 12 2.38 2.46 5.03
C SER A 12 1.08 3.24 5.17
N LEU A 13 0.50 3.61 4.02
CA LEU A 13 -0.76 4.36 4.01
C LEU A 13 -1.88 3.57 4.69
N GLY A 14 -1.97 2.26 4.43
CA GLY A 14 -3.02 1.45 5.02
C GLY A 14 -2.96 1.46 6.54
N VAL A 15 -1.76 1.32 7.10
CA VAL A 15 -1.57 1.34 8.54
C VAL A 15 -1.90 2.72 9.10
N ALA A 16 -1.46 3.78 8.41
CA ALA A 16 -1.71 5.14 8.89
C ALA A 16 -3.21 5.47 8.89
N LEU A 17 -3.91 5.12 7.82
CA LEU A 17 -5.34 5.37 7.74
C LEU A 17 -6.11 4.57 8.80
N GLU A 18 -5.70 3.33 9.03
CA GLU A 18 -6.34 2.53 10.05
C GLU A 18 -6.11 3.13 11.44
N ALA A 19 -4.92 3.63 11.71
CA ALA A 19 -4.63 4.25 13.00
C ALA A 19 -5.53 5.46 13.24
N VAL A 20 -5.67 6.32 12.24
CA VAL A 20 -6.53 7.51 12.37
C VAL A 20 -7.98 7.09 12.59
N THR A 21 -8.45 6.12 11.82
CA THR A 21 -9.82 5.64 11.91
C THR A 21 -10.10 5.02 13.28
N SER A 22 -9.10 4.35 13.85
CA SER A 22 -9.24 3.70 15.16
C SER A 22 -9.12 4.65 16.33
N GLY A 23 -8.87 5.92 16.08
CA GLY A 23 -8.79 6.91 17.16
C GLY A 23 -7.42 7.09 17.77
N VAL A 24 -6.37 6.55 17.14
CA VAL A 24 -5.00 6.79 17.60
C VAL A 24 -4.68 8.26 17.37
N ASP A 25 -4.02 8.89 18.34
CA ASP A 25 -3.78 10.33 18.32
C ASP A 25 -2.56 10.65 17.44
N VAL A 26 -2.74 10.55 16.14
CA VAL A 26 -1.72 10.88 15.13
C VAL A 26 -2.39 11.62 13.99
N ASN A 27 -1.59 12.40 13.27
CA ASN A 27 -2.05 13.12 12.08
C ASN A 27 -1.19 12.74 10.89
N LEU A 28 -1.81 12.71 9.73
CA LEU A 28 -1.13 12.46 8.49
C LEU A 28 -0.70 13.78 7.89
N LEU A 29 0.57 13.85 7.47
CA LEU A 29 1.13 15.09 6.99
C LEU A 29 0.99 15.21 5.47
N MET A 30 0.69 16.41 5.01
CA MET A 30 0.70 16.71 3.58
C MET A 30 2.13 16.85 3.09
N ILE A 31 2.36 16.44 1.86
CA ILE A 31 3.65 16.64 1.18
C ILE A 31 3.38 17.53 -0.01
N ASP A 32 4.05 18.67 -0.07
CA ASP A 32 3.87 19.66 -1.13
C ASP A 32 2.39 20.01 -1.31
N GLN A 33 1.69 20.15 -0.16
CA GLN A 33 0.28 20.53 -0.12
C GLN A 33 -0.65 19.45 -0.67
N VAL A 34 -0.17 18.21 -0.78
CA VAL A 34 -0.99 17.08 -1.21
C VAL A 34 -1.23 16.17 -0.02
N GLU A 35 -2.49 15.84 0.23
CA GLU A 35 -2.85 14.97 1.33
C GLU A 35 -2.53 13.51 1.01
N PRO A 36 -2.07 12.73 2.01
CA PRO A 36 -1.85 11.30 1.80
C PRO A 36 -3.20 10.58 1.79
N ALA A 37 -3.60 10.12 0.63
CA ALA A 37 -4.85 9.41 0.46
C ALA A 37 -4.66 8.36 -0.64
N GLU A 38 -5.58 7.40 -0.68
CA GLU A 38 -5.48 6.36 -1.69
C GLU A 38 -5.41 6.94 -3.09
N GLU A 39 -6.25 7.93 -3.36
CA GLU A 39 -6.30 8.55 -4.68
C GLU A 39 -4.99 9.27 -5.02
N THR A 40 -4.45 10.05 -4.09
CA THR A 40 -3.23 10.82 -4.36
C THR A 40 -1.99 9.94 -4.49
N VAL A 41 -1.94 8.86 -3.73
CA VAL A 41 -0.85 7.90 -3.87
C VAL A 41 -0.99 7.16 -5.19
N LYS A 42 -2.20 6.75 -5.53
CA LYS A 42 -2.46 6.00 -6.75
C LYS A 42 -2.12 6.81 -8.00
N ASN A 43 -2.49 8.09 -8.02
CA ASN A 43 -2.24 8.92 -9.21
C ASN A 43 -0.86 9.57 -9.21
N GLY A 44 -0.08 9.37 -8.15
CA GLY A 44 1.30 9.85 -8.11
C GLY A 44 1.48 11.27 -7.62
N THR A 45 0.43 11.97 -7.25
CA THR A 45 0.58 13.34 -6.76
C THR A 45 1.18 13.38 -5.35
N TYR A 46 0.91 12.36 -4.55
CA TYR A 46 1.60 12.24 -3.27
C TYR A 46 2.93 11.54 -3.51
N LYS A 47 4.02 12.28 -3.40
CA LYS A 47 5.31 11.81 -3.91
C LYS A 47 6.01 10.81 -3.03
N LEU A 48 5.67 10.74 -1.76
CA LEU A 48 6.28 9.77 -0.86
C LEU A 48 5.54 8.46 -0.95
N ARG A 49 5.85 7.69 -1.98
CA ARG A 49 5.19 6.42 -2.23
C ARG A 49 6.19 5.40 -2.77
N ARG A 50 5.82 4.14 -2.70
CA ARG A 50 6.65 3.09 -3.28
C ARG A 50 5.77 1.95 -3.74
N GLN A 51 6.32 1.12 -4.60
CA GLN A 51 5.65 -0.10 -5.03
C GLN A 51 6.02 -1.25 -4.13
N VAL A 52 5.09 -2.17 -3.97
CA VAL A 52 5.32 -3.42 -3.27
C VAL A 52 5.44 -4.51 -4.31
N PHE A 53 6.47 -5.33 -4.19
CA PHE A 53 6.79 -6.34 -5.19
C PHE A 53 6.71 -7.73 -4.61
N LEU A 54 6.30 -8.69 -5.44
CA LEU A 54 6.49 -10.09 -5.16
C LEU A 54 7.74 -10.53 -5.92
N LEU A 55 8.69 -11.11 -5.19
CA LEU A 55 9.93 -11.57 -5.80
C LEU A 55 9.92 -13.09 -5.86
N ALA A 56 10.29 -13.63 -7.00
CA ALA A 56 10.37 -15.06 -7.20
C ALA A 56 11.68 -15.40 -7.89
N ARG A 57 12.03 -16.67 -7.83
CA ARG A 57 13.19 -17.13 -8.59
C ARG A 57 12.92 -16.95 -10.08
N LYS A 58 14.00 -16.85 -10.84
CA LYS A 58 13.90 -16.75 -12.29
C LYS A 58 13.07 -17.91 -12.86
N GLU A 59 13.22 -19.09 -12.29
CA GLU A 59 12.42 -20.24 -12.68
C GLU A 59 11.66 -20.73 -11.45
N PRO A 60 10.55 -20.09 -11.12
CA PRO A 60 9.80 -20.46 -9.91
C PRO A 60 9.15 -21.84 -10.08
N ASN A 61 8.96 -22.54 -8.96
CA ASN A 61 8.23 -23.80 -9.04
C ASN A 61 6.74 -23.50 -9.28
N PRO A 62 5.98 -24.50 -9.70
CA PRO A 62 4.56 -24.25 -10.04
C PRO A 62 3.74 -23.70 -8.89
N LEU A 63 4.04 -24.06 -7.66
CA LEU A 63 3.28 -23.57 -6.51
C LEU A 63 3.54 -22.08 -6.27
N ALA A 64 4.79 -21.66 -6.38
CA ALA A 64 5.13 -20.24 -6.23
C ALA A 64 4.51 -19.42 -7.35
N GLN A 65 4.51 -19.95 -8.57
CA GLN A 65 3.91 -19.26 -9.70
C GLN A 65 2.40 -19.12 -9.51
N ALA A 66 1.75 -20.17 -9.04
CA ALA A 66 0.30 -20.12 -8.79
C ALA A 66 -0.03 -19.08 -7.72
N PHE A 67 0.78 -18.99 -6.68
CA PHE A 67 0.56 -17.98 -5.65
C PHE A 67 0.68 -16.57 -6.22
N ALA A 68 1.71 -16.32 -7.01
CA ALA A 68 1.90 -15.00 -7.60
C ALA A 68 0.75 -14.64 -8.53
N GLU A 69 0.29 -15.60 -9.32
CA GLU A 69 -0.84 -15.37 -10.21
C GLU A 69 -2.11 -15.07 -9.43
N PHE A 70 -2.33 -15.79 -8.32
CA PHE A 70 -3.48 -15.51 -7.48
C PHE A 70 -3.39 -14.10 -6.87
N ALA A 71 -2.20 -13.73 -6.39
CA ALA A 71 -2.03 -12.42 -5.77
C ALA A 71 -2.34 -11.29 -6.75
N LEU A 72 -2.06 -11.49 -8.03
CA LEU A 72 -2.33 -10.49 -9.06
C LEU A 72 -3.70 -10.65 -9.70
N SER A 73 -4.45 -11.67 -9.33
CA SER A 73 -5.78 -11.89 -9.85
C SER A 73 -6.77 -10.89 -9.25
N LYS A 74 -7.97 -10.85 -9.82
CA LYS A 74 -9.01 -9.98 -9.31
C LYS A 74 -9.32 -10.28 -7.85
N GLU A 75 -9.43 -11.55 -7.49
CA GLU A 75 -9.71 -11.93 -6.12
C GLU A 75 -8.57 -11.57 -5.19
N GLY A 76 -7.33 -11.81 -5.64
CA GLY A 76 -6.15 -11.47 -4.83
C GLY A 76 -6.04 -9.98 -4.61
N GLN A 77 -6.29 -9.18 -5.65
CA GLN A 77 -6.21 -7.74 -5.53
C GLN A 77 -7.34 -7.18 -4.65
N ALA A 78 -8.48 -7.86 -4.59
CA ALA A 78 -9.53 -7.46 -3.66
C ALA A 78 -9.07 -7.62 -2.21
N ILE A 79 -8.31 -8.66 -1.93
CA ILE A 79 -7.73 -8.86 -0.60
C ILE A 79 -6.67 -7.80 -0.32
N VAL A 80 -5.81 -7.52 -1.31
CA VAL A 80 -4.76 -6.52 -1.17
C VAL A 80 -5.35 -5.15 -0.86
N ASN A 81 -6.51 -4.85 -1.42
CA ASN A 81 -7.16 -3.56 -1.21
C ASN A 81 -7.50 -3.29 0.25
N GLY A 82 -7.48 -4.31 1.10
CA GLY A 82 -7.74 -4.11 2.52
C GLY A 82 -6.63 -3.33 3.23
N MET A 83 -5.42 -3.33 2.69
CA MET A 83 -4.29 -2.67 3.35
C MET A 83 -3.42 -1.88 2.39
N PHE A 84 -3.42 -2.21 1.10
CA PHE A 84 -2.59 -1.57 0.08
C PHE A 84 -3.47 -1.12 -1.07
N ILE A 85 -2.92 -0.28 -1.94
CA ILE A 85 -3.60 0.13 -3.16
C ILE A 85 -3.39 -0.98 -4.19
N PRO A 86 -4.48 -1.55 -4.73
CA PRO A 86 -4.33 -2.66 -5.66
C PRO A 86 -3.59 -2.26 -6.92
N TYR A 87 -2.82 -3.19 -7.44
CA TYR A 87 -2.18 -3.02 -8.73
C TYR A 87 -3.27 -3.01 -9.80
N PRO A 88 -3.23 -2.07 -10.74
CA PRO A 88 -4.23 -2.07 -11.79
C PRO A 88 -4.20 -3.39 -12.54
N LEU A 89 -5.36 -4.00 -12.75
CA LEU A 89 -5.40 -5.25 -13.48
C LEU A 89 -4.96 -5.02 -14.90
N GLN A 90 -3.80 -5.60 -15.24
CA GLN A 90 -3.27 -5.53 -16.59
C GLN A 90 -3.72 -6.78 -17.32
N THR A 91 -4.01 -6.63 -18.47
CA THR A 91 -4.27 -7.82 -19.26
C THR A 91 -2.95 -8.41 -19.66
N LYS A 92 -2.24 -8.46 -19.18
CA LYS A 92 -1.07 -8.80 -19.39
C LYS A 92 -0.51 -9.12 -19.15
N ASN A 93 -0.25 -9.20 -19.19
CA ASN A 93 0.43 -9.35 -19.00
C ASN A 93 0.76 -9.61 -19.09
#